data_8f2fa6f08e494dbd5695be794e9f303c
#
_entry.id   8f2fa6f08e494dbd5695be794e9f303c
#
_cell.length_a   1.000
_cell.length_b   1.000
_cell.length_c   1.000
_cell.angle_alpha   90.00
_cell.angle_beta   90.00
_cell.angle_gamma   90.00
#
_symmetry.space_group_name_H-M   'P 1'
#
loop_
_entity.id
_entity.type
_entity.pdbx_description
1 polymer ?
#
loop_
_entity_poly.entity_id
_entity_poly.type
_entity_poly.pdbx_seq_one_letter_code
_entity_poly.pdbx_strand_id
1 'polypeptide(L)'
;MAQLAPLKLQVPGQREFVEADKAREFISLWTEQLVAHRAEVQAILGDGDDLGNVVLCDRIRLSDKSFSDEAADIIAAFLKEPFMGGRSVASGILYAELDDIIAGRMTEMGLHVLQTICDAFVDAKLVDVNLSDNAIGQQGIGACKTVLSKPSLERLALCNNGLSEATMEQVADILTSDESGTGCLAANLTKIHFYNNMSGEGGCKQFARILEKSSKLTDIRFSSTRAGRAGSDIVASALDVALEEGRNTNLEKLDLCDNNFANKASQDALFRALGRTTSLAYLDLRDCDLEDDGVKKVCHALFESDSALEHLDLSGNNVERRGAKQIADYIRDSGGKLKVLCLDDNDLTSKGVVHIASAFHGSEDGHSIERLQLNYTMCGAIGARALIDAFGPDGKDLPNLTKICLDGNSFTEGIVGELEVAFDGKLVEMEENDSDGEADDDLSDDDSEDEDEDEEDGEVDALTDAMSKSLVV
;
A
#
# COMPACT_ATOMS: atom_id res chain seq x y z
N MET A 1 -22.93 14.66 24.56
CA MET A 1 -24.03 13.73 24.22
C MET A 1 -23.42 12.55 23.53
N ALA A 2 -23.71 11.33 23.95
CA ALA A 2 -23.26 10.15 23.21
C ALA A 2 -24.01 10.11 21.87
N GLN A 3 -23.34 10.37 20.78
CA GLN A 3 -23.89 10.25 19.44
C GLN A 3 -23.70 8.80 19.00
N LEU A 4 -24.78 8.09 18.68
CA LEU A 4 -24.69 6.77 18.07
C LEU A 4 -23.93 6.91 16.74
N ALA A 5 -22.96 6.01 16.50
CA ALA A 5 -22.25 5.98 15.21
C ALA A 5 -23.21 5.58 14.09
N PRO A 6 -23.09 6.18 12.89
CA PRO A 6 -23.87 5.77 11.72
C PRO A 6 -23.65 4.29 11.39
N LEU A 7 -24.65 3.67 10.79
CA LEU A 7 -24.57 2.27 10.36
C LEU A 7 -23.65 2.09 9.16
N LYS A 8 -23.09 0.91 9.06
CA LYS A 8 -22.52 0.34 7.83
C LYS A 8 -23.53 -0.61 7.21
N LEU A 9 -24.04 -0.30 6.04
CA LEU A 9 -24.81 -1.25 5.22
C LEU A 9 -23.83 -2.17 4.50
N GLN A 10 -23.97 -3.46 4.72
CA GLN A 10 -23.10 -4.45 4.09
C GLN A 10 -23.90 -5.68 3.67
N VAL A 11 -23.42 -6.32 2.62
CA VAL A 11 -23.94 -7.58 2.15
C VAL A 11 -23.18 -8.70 2.84
N PRO A 12 -23.87 -9.59 3.57
CA PRO A 12 -23.20 -10.70 4.26
C PRO A 12 -22.76 -11.80 3.29
N GLY A 13 -21.79 -12.62 3.73
CA GLY A 13 -21.38 -13.83 3.05
C GLY A 13 -20.18 -13.67 2.10
N GLN A 14 -19.80 -14.79 1.47
CA GLN A 14 -18.69 -14.90 0.52
C GLN A 14 -19.08 -14.38 -0.87
N ARG A 15 -18.12 -14.38 -1.79
CA ARG A 15 -18.34 -14.03 -3.20
C ARG A 15 -19.47 -14.85 -3.81
N GLU A 16 -20.45 -14.17 -4.39
CA GLU A 16 -21.61 -14.81 -5.04
C GLU A 16 -22.16 -13.94 -6.17
N PHE A 17 -22.92 -14.60 -7.07
CA PHE A 17 -23.76 -13.91 -8.05
C PHE A 17 -25.07 -13.49 -7.39
N VAL A 18 -25.42 -12.22 -7.52
CA VAL A 18 -26.61 -11.63 -6.89
C VAL A 18 -27.65 -11.32 -7.96
N GLU A 19 -28.73 -12.06 -7.93
CA GLU A 19 -29.91 -11.85 -8.75
C GLU A 19 -30.99 -11.05 -7.98
N ALA A 20 -32.09 -10.68 -8.66
CA ALA A 20 -33.12 -9.80 -8.13
C ALA A 20 -33.69 -10.22 -6.75
N ASP A 21 -33.96 -11.51 -6.55
CA ASP A 21 -34.53 -11.99 -5.29
C ASP A 21 -33.59 -11.81 -4.11
N LYS A 22 -32.31 -12.09 -4.35
CA LYS A 22 -31.25 -11.87 -3.34
C LYS A 22 -31.05 -10.39 -3.03
N ALA A 23 -31.12 -9.53 -4.03
CA ALA A 23 -31.07 -8.09 -3.82
C ALA A 23 -32.24 -7.60 -2.93
N ARG A 24 -33.45 -8.15 -3.13
CA ARG A 24 -34.61 -7.84 -2.26
C ARG A 24 -34.39 -8.31 -0.82
N GLU A 25 -33.76 -9.46 -0.58
CA GLU A 25 -33.39 -9.91 0.76
C GLU A 25 -32.44 -8.89 1.44
N PHE A 26 -31.44 -8.39 0.72
CA PHE A 26 -30.53 -7.36 1.26
C PHE A 26 -31.26 -6.08 1.61
N ILE A 27 -32.15 -5.61 0.73
CA ILE A 27 -32.97 -4.42 1.01
C ILE A 27 -33.84 -4.61 2.24
N SER A 28 -34.46 -5.78 2.42
CA SER A 28 -35.26 -6.10 3.62
C SER A 28 -34.41 -5.99 4.89
N LEU A 29 -33.23 -6.63 4.88
CA LEU A 29 -32.29 -6.58 6.01
C LEU A 29 -31.84 -5.15 6.35
N TRP A 30 -31.43 -4.39 5.32
CA TRP A 30 -30.97 -3.01 5.52
C TRP A 30 -32.10 -2.11 6.00
N THR A 31 -33.32 -2.30 5.50
CA THR A 31 -34.50 -1.55 5.96
C THR A 31 -34.75 -1.80 7.44
N GLU A 32 -34.72 -3.07 7.89
CA GLU A 32 -34.88 -3.44 9.30
C GLU A 32 -33.80 -2.79 10.17
N GLN A 33 -32.54 -2.84 9.74
CA GLN A 33 -31.41 -2.21 10.44
C GLN A 33 -31.59 -0.69 10.55
N LEU A 34 -31.94 -0.01 9.47
CA LEU A 34 -32.14 1.43 9.43
C LEU A 34 -33.33 1.86 10.29
N VAL A 35 -34.44 1.09 10.31
CA VAL A 35 -35.61 1.36 11.15
C VAL A 35 -35.25 1.23 12.63
N ALA A 36 -34.56 0.14 13.01
CA ALA A 36 -34.10 -0.08 14.37
C ALA A 36 -33.17 1.05 14.85
N HIS A 37 -32.15 1.34 14.05
CA HIS A 37 -31.17 2.39 14.36
C HIS A 37 -31.82 3.78 14.48
N ARG A 38 -32.76 4.11 13.59
CA ARG A 38 -33.52 5.35 13.68
C ARG A 38 -34.30 5.47 14.99
N ALA A 39 -34.90 4.37 15.46
CA ALA A 39 -35.62 4.36 16.73
C ALA A 39 -34.68 4.60 17.92
N GLU A 40 -33.48 4.01 17.89
CA GLU A 40 -32.46 4.23 18.92
C GLU A 40 -31.96 5.68 18.91
N VAL A 41 -31.70 6.27 17.77
CA VAL A 41 -31.30 7.67 17.62
C VAL A 41 -32.40 8.59 18.13
N GLN A 42 -33.68 8.32 17.81
CA GLN A 42 -34.83 9.10 18.31
C GLN A 42 -34.93 9.03 19.83
N ALA A 43 -34.69 7.86 20.42
CA ALA A 43 -34.73 7.69 21.87
C ALA A 43 -33.66 8.51 22.61
N ILE A 44 -32.51 8.75 21.94
CA ILE A 44 -31.41 9.58 22.48
C ILE A 44 -31.72 11.07 22.34
N LEU A 45 -32.24 11.48 21.16
CA LEU A 45 -32.53 12.89 20.87
C LEU A 45 -33.76 13.42 21.62
N GLY A 46 -34.79 12.60 21.83
CA GLY A 46 -36.05 12.98 22.44
C GLY A 46 -37.15 13.33 21.43
N ASP A 47 -38.38 13.53 21.89
CA ASP A 47 -39.58 13.65 21.06
C ASP A 47 -39.71 14.98 20.27
N GLY A 48 -38.77 15.91 20.44
CA GLY A 48 -38.86 17.25 19.83
C GLY A 48 -37.80 17.53 18.74
N ASP A 49 -36.83 16.64 18.56
CA ASP A 49 -35.70 16.87 17.65
C ASP A 49 -35.98 16.34 16.24
N ASP A 50 -35.54 17.11 15.23
CA ASP A 50 -35.71 16.78 13.82
C ASP A 50 -34.69 15.73 13.36
N LEU A 51 -35.19 14.52 13.12
CA LEU A 51 -34.41 13.43 12.53
C LEU A 51 -34.06 13.63 11.03
N GLY A 52 -34.66 14.63 10.38
CA GLY A 52 -34.46 14.88 8.94
C GLY A 52 -33.02 15.20 8.56
N ASN A 53 -32.20 15.64 9.50
CA ASN A 53 -30.78 15.98 9.31
C ASN A 53 -29.81 14.93 9.86
N VAL A 54 -30.30 13.87 10.52
CA VAL A 54 -29.43 12.83 11.07
C VAL A 54 -28.96 11.88 9.97
N VAL A 55 -27.67 11.62 9.94
CA VAL A 55 -27.07 10.58 9.07
C VAL A 55 -27.24 9.24 9.76
N LEU A 56 -28.13 8.40 9.25
CA LEU A 56 -28.38 7.05 9.79
C LEU A 56 -27.35 6.04 9.32
N CYS A 57 -26.80 6.24 8.14
CA CYS A 57 -25.82 5.36 7.54
C CYS A 57 -24.79 6.20 6.77
N ASP A 58 -23.52 5.98 6.99
CA ASP A 58 -22.43 6.69 6.30
C ASP A 58 -21.59 5.80 5.40
N ARG A 59 -21.79 4.49 5.45
CA ARG A 59 -20.99 3.52 4.71
C ARG A 59 -21.85 2.43 4.08
N ILE A 60 -21.50 2.09 2.84
CA ILE A 60 -22.03 0.91 2.15
C ILE A 60 -20.89 0.03 1.64
N ARG A 61 -21.05 -1.28 1.79
CA ARG A 61 -20.15 -2.29 1.22
C ARG A 61 -20.96 -3.25 0.36
N LEU A 62 -20.68 -3.23 -0.95
CA LEU A 62 -21.22 -4.17 -1.95
C LEU A 62 -20.16 -5.17 -2.43
N SER A 63 -18.97 -5.13 -1.85
CA SER A 63 -17.79 -5.91 -2.23
C SER A 63 -18.08 -7.41 -2.33
N ASP A 64 -17.38 -8.08 -3.24
CA ASP A 64 -17.45 -9.52 -3.45
C ASP A 64 -18.85 -10.00 -3.92
N LYS A 65 -19.62 -9.15 -4.57
CA LYS A 65 -20.98 -9.47 -5.05
C LYS A 65 -21.16 -9.09 -6.52
N SER A 66 -21.28 -10.09 -7.39
CA SER A 66 -21.51 -9.85 -8.80
C SER A 66 -23.00 -9.68 -9.09
N PHE A 67 -23.45 -8.45 -9.29
CA PHE A 67 -24.88 -8.14 -9.46
C PHE A 67 -25.35 -8.37 -10.90
N SER A 68 -26.61 -8.81 -11.07
CA SER A 68 -27.32 -8.71 -12.33
C SER A 68 -27.89 -7.30 -12.55
N ASP A 69 -28.33 -6.99 -13.77
CA ASP A 69 -28.97 -5.69 -14.10
C ASP A 69 -30.16 -5.42 -13.18
N GLU A 70 -31.06 -6.40 -13.03
CA GLU A 70 -32.24 -6.27 -12.16
C GLU A 70 -31.86 -6.09 -10.69
N ALA A 71 -30.81 -6.78 -10.22
CA ALA A 71 -30.32 -6.63 -8.86
C ALA A 71 -29.74 -5.23 -8.63
N ALA A 72 -28.98 -4.69 -9.59
CA ALA A 72 -28.44 -3.34 -9.54
C ALA A 72 -29.56 -2.28 -9.52
N ASP A 73 -30.59 -2.45 -10.32
CA ASP A 73 -31.77 -1.55 -10.33
C ASP A 73 -32.46 -1.51 -8.96
N ILE A 74 -32.64 -2.69 -8.32
CA ILE A 74 -33.24 -2.79 -7.00
C ILE A 74 -32.40 -2.08 -5.94
N ILE A 75 -31.09 -2.29 -5.94
CA ILE A 75 -30.15 -1.61 -5.00
C ILE A 75 -30.16 -0.11 -5.26
N ALA A 76 -30.07 0.31 -6.53
CA ALA A 76 -30.06 1.74 -6.88
C ALA A 76 -31.37 2.45 -6.50
N ALA A 77 -32.52 1.79 -6.72
CA ALA A 77 -33.81 2.34 -6.29
C ALA A 77 -33.84 2.58 -4.78
N PHE A 78 -33.45 1.59 -3.97
CA PHE A 78 -33.38 1.73 -2.52
C PHE A 78 -32.46 2.88 -2.08
N LEU A 79 -31.31 3.03 -2.70
CA LEU A 79 -30.36 4.10 -2.37
C LEU A 79 -30.91 5.50 -2.69
N LYS A 80 -31.67 5.65 -3.77
CA LYS A 80 -32.23 6.91 -4.25
C LYS A 80 -33.50 7.33 -3.51
N GLU A 81 -34.28 6.39 -3.02
CA GLU A 81 -35.56 6.69 -2.39
C GLU A 81 -35.40 7.41 -1.04
N PRO A 82 -36.27 8.36 -0.72
CA PRO A 82 -36.33 8.98 0.60
C PRO A 82 -36.68 7.96 1.68
N PHE A 83 -35.80 7.75 2.64
CA PHE A 83 -36.05 6.80 3.71
C PHE A 83 -36.97 7.40 4.79
N MET A 84 -38.16 6.82 4.97
CA MET A 84 -39.17 7.23 5.95
C MET A 84 -39.51 8.74 5.90
N GLY A 85 -39.61 9.32 4.72
CA GLY A 85 -39.92 10.72 4.49
C GLY A 85 -38.80 11.71 4.74
N GLY A 86 -37.58 11.21 5.02
CA GLY A 86 -36.35 11.99 5.17
C GLY A 86 -35.54 12.10 3.88
N ARG A 87 -34.22 12.17 4.03
CA ARG A 87 -33.27 12.15 2.91
C ARG A 87 -33.16 10.75 2.32
N SER A 88 -32.68 10.64 1.07
CA SER A 88 -32.31 9.36 0.48
C SER A 88 -31.18 8.69 1.29
N VAL A 89 -31.15 7.35 1.28
CA VAL A 89 -30.09 6.59 1.95
C VAL A 89 -28.71 7.02 1.39
N ALA A 90 -28.59 7.13 0.06
CA ALA A 90 -27.36 7.54 -0.60
C ALA A 90 -26.81 8.89 -0.13
N SER A 91 -27.69 9.84 0.22
CA SER A 91 -27.26 11.19 0.62
C SER A 91 -26.47 11.23 1.93
N GLY A 92 -26.56 10.19 2.75
CA GLY A 92 -25.79 10.03 3.98
C GLY A 92 -24.45 9.30 3.78
N ILE A 93 -24.27 8.59 2.66
CA ILE A 93 -23.10 7.75 2.41
C ILE A 93 -21.88 8.62 2.10
N LEU A 94 -20.82 8.39 2.85
CA LEU A 94 -19.50 8.98 2.69
C LEU A 94 -18.47 7.97 2.15
N TYR A 95 -18.65 6.68 2.45
CA TYR A 95 -17.71 5.59 2.17
C TYR A 95 -18.41 4.53 1.32
N ALA A 96 -17.95 4.32 0.09
CA ALA A 96 -18.52 3.36 -0.85
C ALA A 96 -17.47 2.30 -1.24
N GLU A 97 -17.63 1.09 -0.68
CA GLU A 97 -16.85 -0.10 -1.03
C GLU A 97 -17.60 -0.82 -2.17
N LEU A 98 -17.18 -0.60 -3.42
CA LEU A 98 -17.80 -1.09 -4.65
C LEU A 98 -16.84 -2.01 -5.44
N ASP A 99 -15.89 -2.61 -4.76
CA ASP A 99 -14.94 -3.54 -5.34
C ASP A 99 -15.60 -4.88 -5.66
N ASP A 100 -15.18 -5.48 -6.80
CA ASP A 100 -15.65 -6.81 -7.26
C ASP A 100 -17.19 -6.95 -7.40
N ILE A 101 -17.86 -5.90 -7.93
CA ILE A 101 -19.34 -5.91 -8.06
C ILE A 101 -19.85 -6.37 -9.44
N ILE A 102 -18.96 -6.57 -10.42
CA ILE A 102 -19.32 -6.98 -11.78
C ILE A 102 -18.54 -8.19 -12.32
N ALA A 103 -17.71 -8.81 -11.50
CA ALA A 103 -16.86 -9.90 -11.94
C ALA A 103 -17.65 -11.09 -12.46
N GLY A 104 -17.19 -11.66 -13.60
CA GLY A 104 -17.84 -12.78 -14.26
C GLY A 104 -19.12 -12.41 -15.05
N ARG A 105 -19.51 -11.15 -15.13
CA ARG A 105 -20.59 -10.67 -16.00
C ARG A 105 -20.09 -10.37 -17.42
N MET A 106 -20.99 -10.47 -18.40
CA MET A 106 -20.73 -9.99 -19.76
C MET A 106 -20.47 -8.49 -19.73
N THR A 107 -19.58 -7.98 -20.59
CA THR A 107 -19.14 -6.58 -20.59
C THR A 107 -20.30 -5.58 -20.58
N GLU A 108 -21.30 -5.75 -21.43
CA GLU A 108 -22.46 -4.84 -21.50
C GLU A 108 -23.26 -4.82 -20.21
N MET A 109 -23.52 -5.99 -19.61
CA MET A 109 -24.18 -6.12 -18.33
C MET A 109 -23.34 -5.52 -17.20
N GLY A 110 -22.06 -5.85 -17.15
CA GLY A 110 -21.14 -5.29 -16.11
C GLY A 110 -21.10 -3.78 -16.15
N LEU A 111 -21.01 -3.15 -17.33
CA LEU A 111 -21.03 -1.71 -17.49
C LEU A 111 -22.38 -1.08 -17.07
N HIS A 112 -23.49 -1.74 -17.40
CA HIS A 112 -24.83 -1.29 -16.98
C HIS A 112 -24.97 -1.32 -15.45
N VAL A 113 -24.58 -2.43 -14.80
CA VAL A 113 -24.56 -2.58 -13.34
C VAL A 113 -23.71 -1.51 -12.69
N LEU A 114 -22.48 -1.32 -13.18
CA LEU A 114 -21.55 -0.35 -12.65
C LEU A 114 -22.12 1.07 -12.74
N GLN A 115 -22.68 1.46 -13.90
CA GLN A 115 -23.30 2.75 -14.09
C GLN A 115 -24.54 2.94 -13.19
N THR A 116 -25.43 1.95 -13.13
CA THR A 116 -26.66 2.01 -12.32
C THR A 116 -26.35 2.21 -10.83
N ILE A 117 -25.38 1.46 -10.31
CA ILE A 117 -24.95 1.59 -8.92
C ILE A 117 -24.24 2.92 -8.68
N CYS A 118 -23.28 3.31 -9.53
CA CYS A 118 -22.58 4.60 -9.40
C CYS A 118 -23.54 5.79 -9.46
N ASP A 119 -24.53 5.78 -10.35
CA ASP A 119 -25.52 6.83 -10.49
C ASP A 119 -26.50 6.90 -9.32
N ALA A 120 -26.58 5.87 -8.51
CA ALA A 120 -27.36 5.92 -7.27
C ALA A 120 -26.76 6.88 -6.23
N PHE A 121 -25.49 7.21 -6.34
CA PHE A 121 -24.79 8.12 -5.43
C PHE A 121 -24.77 9.59 -5.93
N VAL A 122 -25.65 9.98 -6.87
CA VAL A 122 -25.66 11.35 -7.42
C VAL A 122 -25.74 12.41 -6.32
N ASP A 123 -26.54 12.21 -5.28
CA ASP A 123 -26.74 13.13 -4.15
C ASP A 123 -25.77 12.87 -2.98
N ALA A 124 -24.93 11.84 -3.04
CA ALA A 124 -23.97 11.51 -1.99
C ALA A 124 -22.77 12.46 -1.98
N LYS A 125 -22.23 12.72 -0.81
CA LYS A 125 -20.96 13.44 -0.61
C LYS A 125 -19.84 12.43 -0.35
N LEU A 126 -19.57 11.54 -1.32
CA LEU A 126 -18.58 10.51 -1.17
C LEU A 126 -17.20 11.10 -0.89
N VAL A 127 -16.56 10.59 0.16
CA VAL A 127 -15.21 10.91 0.59
C VAL A 127 -14.24 9.79 0.22
N ASP A 128 -14.71 8.53 0.27
CA ASP A 128 -13.91 7.34 -0.02
C ASP A 128 -14.65 6.44 -1.00
N VAL A 129 -13.98 6.10 -2.10
CA VAL A 129 -14.52 5.23 -3.15
C VAL A 129 -13.51 4.16 -3.50
N ASN A 130 -13.89 2.90 -3.30
CA ASN A 130 -13.14 1.74 -3.79
C ASN A 130 -13.90 1.09 -4.94
N LEU A 131 -13.30 1.11 -6.12
CA LEU A 131 -13.81 0.48 -7.35
C LEU A 131 -12.88 -0.63 -7.85
N SER A 132 -11.99 -1.14 -7.01
CA SER A 132 -11.04 -2.18 -7.38
C SER A 132 -11.72 -3.45 -7.88
N ASP A 133 -10.99 -4.29 -8.60
CA ASP A 133 -11.41 -5.65 -9.01
C ASP A 133 -12.66 -5.71 -9.93
N ASN A 134 -12.97 -4.64 -10.65
CA ASN A 134 -14.15 -4.56 -11.51
C ASN A 134 -13.85 -4.76 -13.01
N ALA A 135 -12.58 -4.96 -13.40
CA ALA A 135 -12.19 -5.08 -14.81
C ALA A 135 -12.82 -3.96 -15.69
N ILE A 136 -12.78 -2.72 -15.18
CA ILE A 136 -13.49 -1.55 -15.72
C ILE A 136 -13.17 -1.30 -17.20
N GLY A 137 -11.90 -1.50 -17.60
CA GLY A 137 -11.46 -1.25 -18.97
C GLY A 137 -11.71 0.18 -19.45
N GLN A 138 -11.62 0.40 -20.76
CA GLN A 138 -11.72 1.74 -21.33
C GLN A 138 -13.11 2.38 -21.25
N GLN A 139 -14.16 1.56 -21.29
CA GLN A 139 -15.54 2.08 -21.28
C GLN A 139 -16.09 2.32 -19.86
N GLY A 140 -15.51 1.68 -18.86
CA GLY A 140 -16.06 1.69 -17.51
C GLY A 140 -15.81 2.98 -16.73
N ILE A 141 -14.80 3.77 -17.08
CA ILE A 141 -14.57 5.08 -16.43
C ILE A 141 -15.77 6.01 -16.65
N GLY A 142 -16.36 5.98 -17.85
CA GLY A 142 -17.61 6.69 -18.13
C GLY A 142 -18.77 6.26 -17.22
N ALA A 143 -18.91 4.95 -16.99
CA ALA A 143 -19.93 4.38 -16.09
C ALA A 143 -19.71 4.78 -14.62
N CYS A 144 -18.47 4.99 -14.20
CA CYS A 144 -18.13 5.42 -12.83
C CYS A 144 -18.08 6.95 -12.66
N LYS A 145 -18.32 7.74 -13.69
CA LYS A 145 -18.10 9.19 -13.67
C LYS A 145 -18.79 9.88 -12.49
N THR A 146 -20.02 9.48 -12.16
CA THR A 146 -20.80 10.07 -11.06
C THR A 146 -20.07 10.00 -9.70
N VAL A 147 -19.38 8.91 -9.39
CA VAL A 147 -18.63 8.75 -8.13
C VAL A 147 -17.22 9.31 -8.22
N LEU A 148 -16.57 9.22 -9.38
CA LEU A 148 -15.22 9.75 -9.61
C LEU A 148 -15.17 11.28 -9.62
N SER A 149 -16.28 11.96 -9.96
CA SER A 149 -16.36 13.43 -10.07
C SER A 149 -16.87 14.12 -8.80
N LYS A 150 -16.87 13.43 -7.65
CA LYS A 150 -17.37 14.03 -6.40
C LYS A 150 -16.40 15.08 -5.85
N PRO A 151 -16.83 16.33 -5.64
CA PRO A 151 -15.97 17.38 -5.08
C PRO A 151 -15.47 17.07 -3.66
N SER A 152 -16.16 16.17 -2.95
CA SER A 152 -15.80 15.71 -1.59
C SER A 152 -14.84 14.52 -1.58
N LEU A 153 -14.40 14.02 -2.74
CA LEU A 153 -13.56 12.83 -2.83
C LEU A 153 -12.16 13.12 -2.27
N GLU A 154 -11.77 12.31 -1.29
CA GLU A 154 -10.45 12.36 -0.64
C GLU A 154 -9.67 11.07 -0.82
N ARG A 155 -10.35 9.92 -1.00
CA ARG A 155 -9.72 8.61 -1.12
C ARG A 155 -10.29 7.85 -2.30
N LEU A 156 -9.40 7.36 -3.18
CA LEU A 156 -9.76 6.61 -4.39
C LEU A 156 -8.87 5.39 -4.54
N ALA A 157 -9.51 4.22 -4.78
CA ALA A 157 -8.83 3.00 -5.17
C ALA A 157 -9.43 2.45 -6.49
N LEU A 158 -8.54 2.17 -7.45
CA LEU A 158 -8.83 1.61 -8.78
C LEU A 158 -7.87 0.46 -9.10
N CYS A 159 -7.61 -0.41 -8.10
CA CYS A 159 -6.72 -1.54 -8.25
C CYS A 159 -7.33 -2.63 -9.14
N ASN A 160 -6.48 -3.38 -9.85
CA ASN A 160 -6.86 -4.57 -10.61
C ASN A 160 -8.07 -4.36 -11.55
N ASN A 161 -8.04 -3.27 -12.30
CA ASN A 161 -9.13 -2.90 -13.23
C ASN A 161 -8.76 -3.02 -14.70
N GLY A 162 -7.53 -3.44 -15.01
CA GLY A 162 -7.04 -3.50 -16.38
C GLY A 162 -6.97 -2.13 -17.06
N LEU A 163 -6.70 -1.07 -16.29
CA LEU A 163 -6.60 0.29 -16.81
C LEU A 163 -5.45 0.39 -17.81
N SER A 164 -5.76 0.74 -19.05
CA SER A 164 -4.79 1.07 -20.09
C SER A 164 -4.31 2.52 -19.98
N GLU A 165 -3.33 2.93 -20.80
CA GLU A 165 -2.90 4.32 -20.93
C GLU A 165 -4.08 5.27 -21.17
N ALA A 166 -4.93 4.96 -22.17
CA ALA A 166 -6.10 5.78 -22.51
C ALA A 166 -7.13 5.84 -21.38
N THR A 167 -7.22 4.79 -20.57
CA THR A 167 -8.12 4.76 -19.41
C THR A 167 -7.58 5.61 -18.27
N MET A 168 -6.26 5.53 -18.03
CA MET A 168 -5.58 6.40 -17.05
C MET A 168 -5.66 7.89 -17.46
N GLU A 169 -5.62 8.20 -18.76
CA GLU A 169 -5.84 9.55 -19.24
C GLU A 169 -7.23 10.08 -18.86
N GLN A 170 -8.28 9.28 -19.07
CA GLN A 170 -9.64 9.64 -18.65
C GLN A 170 -9.75 9.89 -17.15
N VAL A 171 -9.10 9.04 -16.32
CA VAL A 171 -9.06 9.25 -14.87
C VAL A 171 -8.32 10.53 -14.52
N ALA A 172 -7.15 10.76 -15.12
CA ALA A 172 -6.38 11.98 -14.88
C ALA A 172 -7.16 13.23 -15.31
N ASP A 173 -7.86 13.20 -16.43
CA ASP A 173 -8.69 14.31 -16.89
C ASP A 173 -9.82 14.64 -15.90
N ILE A 174 -10.50 13.63 -15.34
CA ILE A 174 -11.53 13.84 -14.31
C ILE A 174 -10.91 14.46 -13.05
N LEU A 175 -9.78 13.92 -12.58
CA LEU A 175 -9.18 14.33 -11.32
C LEU A 175 -8.47 15.69 -11.39
N THR A 176 -7.89 16.03 -12.55
CA THR A 176 -7.10 17.27 -12.72
C THR A 176 -7.84 18.41 -13.38
N SER A 177 -9.08 18.20 -13.88
CA SER A 177 -9.92 19.25 -14.43
C SER A 177 -10.39 20.24 -13.38
N ASP A 178 -10.37 21.53 -13.70
CA ASP A 178 -10.93 22.63 -12.89
C ASP A 178 -11.99 23.40 -13.70
N GLU A 179 -12.96 22.68 -14.27
CA GLU A 179 -14.04 23.29 -15.04
C GLU A 179 -14.94 24.22 -14.20
N SER A 180 -14.96 23.99 -12.88
CA SER A 180 -15.76 24.77 -11.94
C SER A 180 -15.08 26.05 -11.43
N GLY A 181 -13.75 26.17 -11.62
CA GLY A 181 -12.94 27.27 -11.05
C GLY A 181 -12.81 27.19 -9.51
N THR A 182 -13.15 26.04 -8.91
CA THR A 182 -13.04 25.82 -7.46
C THR A 182 -11.83 24.96 -7.06
N GLY A 183 -11.00 24.63 -8.03
CA GLY A 183 -9.87 23.71 -7.88
C GLY A 183 -10.20 22.29 -8.38
N CYS A 184 -9.17 21.55 -8.76
CA CYS A 184 -9.31 20.18 -9.23
C CYS A 184 -9.48 19.19 -8.08
N LEU A 185 -10.04 18.00 -8.37
CA LEU A 185 -10.29 16.95 -7.37
C LEU A 185 -8.98 16.40 -6.79
N ALA A 186 -7.93 16.29 -7.61
CA ALA A 186 -6.62 15.81 -7.17
C ALA A 186 -6.06 16.61 -5.98
N ALA A 187 -6.35 17.90 -5.88
CA ALA A 187 -5.90 18.74 -4.76
C ALA A 187 -6.52 18.36 -3.40
N ASN A 188 -7.60 17.58 -3.39
CA ASN A 188 -8.26 17.12 -2.18
C ASN A 188 -7.88 15.70 -1.78
N LEU A 189 -7.26 14.94 -2.69
CA LEU A 189 -6.92 13.54 -2.43
C LEU A 189 -5.88 13.42 -1.32
N THR A 190 -6.18 12.53 -0.37
CA THR A 190 -5.29 12.06 0.69
C THR A 190 -4.80 10.64 0.43
N LYS A 191 -5.57 9.85 -0.36
CA LYS A 191 -5.22 8.50 -0.75
C LYS A 191 -5.50 8.26 -2.23
N ILE A 192 -4.53 7.64 -2.92
CA ILE A 192 -4.70 7.21 -4.30
C ILE A 192 -4.01 5.87 -4.55
N HIS A 193 -4.77 4.86 -5.02
CA HIS A 193 -4.28 3.52 -5.26
C HIS A 193 -4.57 3.05 -6.68
N PHE A 194 -3.50 2.73 -7.42
CA PHE A 194 -3.51 2.10 -8.74
C PHE A 194 -2.59 0.88 -8.74
N TYR A 195 -3.07 -0.24 -8.25
CA TYR A 195 -2.31 -1.48 -8.21
C TYR A 195 -2.80 -2.45 -9.29
N ASN A 196 -1.87 -3.22 -9.88
CA ASN A 196 -2.14 -4.27 -10.85
C ASN A 196 -3.01 -3.79 -12.02
N ASN A 197 -2.51 -2.82 -12.76
CA ASN A 197 -3.12 -2.30 -13.97
C ASN A 197 -2.18 -2.49 -15.18
N MET A 198 -2.65 -2.17 -16.38
CA MET A 198 -1.89 -2.38 -17.63
C MET A 198 -1.56 -1.04 -18.31
N SER A 199 -1.32 -0.01 -17.53
CA SER A 199 -1.24 1.36 -18.03
C SER A 199 0.12 1.73 -18.65
N GLY A 200 1.19 0.99 -18.31
CA GLY A 200 2.51 1.19 -18.88
C GLY A 200 3.09 2.59 -18.66
N GLU A 201 4.06 2.97 -19.49
CA GLU A 201 4.70 4.30 -19.47
C GLU A 201 3.68 5.44 -19.63
N GLY A 202 2.69 5.27 -20.50
CA GLY A 202 1.65 6.28 -20.69
C GLY A 202 0.82 6.52 -19.44
N GLY A 203 0.47 5.45 -18.69
CA GLY A 203 -0.18 5.56 -17.40
C GLY A 203 0.65 6.29 -16.36
N CYS A 204 1.98 6.09 -16.36
CA CYS A 204 2.91 6.82 -15.49
C CYS A 204 2.87 8.33 -15.76
N LYS A 205 2.80 8.75 -17.03
CA LYS A 205 2.63 10.16 -17.40
C LYS A 205 1.33 10.73 -16.85
N GLN A 206 0.25 9.97 -16.90
CA GLN A 206 -1.04 10.41 -16.37
C GLN A 206 -1.03 10.47 -14.84
N PHE A 207 -0.38 9.51 -14.18
CA PHE A 207 -0.20 9.56 -12.73
C PHE A 207 0.65 10.76 -12.30
N ALA A 208 1.72 11.09 -13.04
CA ALA A 208 2.52 12.29 -12.81
C ALA A 208 1.66 13.58 -12.88
N ARG A 209 0.73 13.68 -13.86
CA ARG A 209 -0.23 14.80 -13.93
C ARG A 209 -1.11 14.90 -12.67
N ILE A 210 -1.54 13.77 -12.12
CA ILE A 210 -2.31 13.74 -10.88
C ILE A 210 -1.45 14.22 -9.71
N LEU A 211 -0.21 13.72 -9.58
CA LEU A 211 0.72 14.15 -8.54
C LEU A 211 1.05 15.65 -8.61
N GLU A 212 1.18 16.21 -9.82
CA GLU A 212 1.40 17.65 -10.02
C GLU A 212 0.28 18.50 -9.41
N LYS A 213 -0.94 18.01 -9.38
CA LYS A 213 -2.11 18.72 -8.84
C LYS A 213 -2.45 18.33 -7.39
N SER A 214 -1.83 17.28 -6.86
CA SER A 214 -2.07 16.80 -5.50
C SER A 214 -1.16 17.50 -4.50
N SER A 215 -1.69 17.79 -3.31
CA SER A 215 -0.91 18.46 -2.25
C SER A 215 -1.13 17.91 -0.85
N LYS A 216 -2.02 16.91 -0.72
CA LYS A 216 -2.44 16.36 0.58
C LYS A 216 -2.29 14.84 0.68
N LEU A 217 -1.65 14.19 -0.30
CA LEU A 217 -1.52 12.74 -0.30
C LEU A 217 -0.69 12.28 0.90
N THR A 218 -1.27 11.36 1.65
CA THR A 218 -0.64 10.65 2.76
C THR A 218 -0.47 9.16 2.46
N ASP A 219 -1.18 8.62 1.46
CA ASP A 219 -1.18 7.20 1.11
C ASP A 219 -1.19 7.06 -0.42
N ILE A 220 -0.05 6.65 -0.98
CA ILE A 220 0.16 6.46 -2.42
C ILE A 220 0.47 4.99 -2.67
N ARG A 221 -0.25 4.39 -3.61
CA ARG A 221 0.09 3.11 -4.22
C ARG A 221 0.03 3.22 -5.74
N PHE A 222 1.19 3.05 -6.37
CA PHE A 222 1.32 2.98 -7.83
C PHE A 222 2.28 1.85 -8.19
N SER A 223 1.74 0.63 -8.23
CA SER A 223 2.52 -0.59 -8.27
C SER A 223 1.92 -1.60 -9.24
N SER A 224 2.77 -2.47 -9.80
CA SER A 224 2.39 -3.51 -10.78
C SER A 224 1.60 -2.95 -11.99
N THR A 225 2.03 -1.81 -12.53
CA THR A 225 1.32 -1.12 -13.63
C THR A 225 1.99 -1.32 -14.99
N ARG A 226 3.01 -2.18 -15.09
CA ARG A 226 3.84 -2.38 -16.27
C ARG A 226 4.59 -1.10 -16.70
N ALA A 227 5.00 -0.29 -15.74
CA ALA A 227 5.67 0.98 -15.97
C ALA A 227 6.94 0.84 -16.81
N GLY A 228 7.74 -0.21 -16.58
CA GLY A 228 9.07 -0.36 -17.13
C GLY A 228 9.99 0.78 -16.66
N ARG A 229 11.25 0.79 -17.14
CA ARG A 229 12.23 1.81 -16.70
C ARG A 229 11.78 3.25 -16.95
N ALA A 230 11.35 3.55 -18.16
CA ALA A 230 10.96 4.91 -18.53
C ALA A 230 9.73 5.41 -17.74
N GLY A 231 8.76 4.53 -17.46
CA GLY A 231 7.62 4.87 -16.62
C GLY A 231 8.00 5.10 -15.17
N SER A 232 8.89 4.26 -14.62
CA SER A 232 9.37 4.39 -13.24
C SER A 232 10.17 5.69 -13.04
N ASP A 233 11.00 6.09 -14.04
CA ASP A 233 11.68 7.38 -14.04
C ASP A 233 10.70 8.56 -13.95
N ILE A 234 9.59 8.49 -14.69
CA ILE A 234 8.56 9.51 -14.67
C ILE A 234 7.91 9.61 -13.28
N VAL A 235 7.59 8.46 -12.67
CA VAL A 235 6.97 8.42 -11.34
C VAL A 235 7.91 8.94 -10.26
N ALA A 236 9.17 8.47 -10.24
CA ALA A 236 10.19 8.93 -9.29
C ALA A 236 10.41 10.45 -9.41
N SER A 237 10.56 10.96 -10.64
CA SER A 237 10.76 12.39 -10.90
C SER A 237 9.54 13.21 -10.47
N ALA A 238 8.32 12.72 -10.70
CA ALA A 238 7.11 13.43 -10.30
C ALA A 238 6.93 13.50 -8.77
N LEU A 239 7.32 12.44 -8.06
CA LEU A 239 7.35 12.42 -6.59
C LEU A 239 8.39 13.41 -6.05
N ASP A 240 9.62 13.39 -6.60
CA ASP A 240 10.69 14.28 -6.21
C ASP A 240 10.27 15.75 -6.36
N VAL A 241 9.77 16.15 -7.54
CA VAL A 241 9.28 17.51 -7.81
C VAL A 241 8.11 17.87 -6.88
N ALA A 242 7.17 16.97 -6.63
CA ALA A 242 6.03 17.25 -5.76
C ALA A 242 6.49 17.57 -4.32
N LEU A 243 7.44 16.79 -3.79
CA LEU A 243 7.97 16.98 -2.44
C LEU A 243 8.89 18.18 -2.36
N GLU A 244 9.71 18.43 -3.39
CA GLU A 244 10.57 19.64 -3.48
C GLU A 244 9.75 20.93 -3.45
N GLU A 245 8.58 20.95 -4.10
CA GLU A 245 7.65 22.08 -4.07
C GLU A 245 6.80 22.17 -2.79
N GLY A 246 7.07 21.33 -1.79
CA GLY A 246 6.33 21.29 -0.52
C GLY A 246 4.94 20.70 -0.61
N ARG A 247 4.66 19.92 -1.66
CA ARG A 247 3.41 19.17 -1.81
C ARG A 247 3.56 17.77 -1.22
N ASN A 248 2.48 17.22 -0.67
CA ASN A 248 2.42 15.86 -0.10
C ASN A 248 3.46 15.57 1.00
N THR A 249 3.88 16.59 1.73
CA THR A 249 4.94 16.49 2.77
C THR A 249 4.55 15.61 3.96
N ASN A 250 3.28 15.29 4.13
CA ASN A 250 2.77 14.38 5.16
C ASN A 250 2.56 12.95 4.63
N LEU A 251 3.38 12.52 3.67
CA LEU A 251 3.30 11.18 3.12
C LEU A 251 3.65 10.16 4.21
N GLU A 252 2.70 9.26 4.52
CA GLU A 252 2.81 8.22 5.54
C GLU A 252 3.03 6.84 4.93
N LYS A 253 2.48 6.61 3.73
CA LYS A 253 2.56 5.33 3.04
C LYS A 253 2.90 5.51 1.57
N LEU A 254 3.95 4.79 1.14
CA LEU A 254 4.38 4.73 -0.25
C LEU A 254 4.57 3.27 -0.67
N ASP A 255 3.79 2.82 -1.63
CA ASP A 255 3.90 1.50 -2.27
C ASP A 255 4.17 1.70 -3.76
N LEU A 256 5.39 1.37 -4.17
CA LEU A 256 5.87 1.41 -5.55
C LEU A 256 6.34 0.02 -6.03
N CYS A 257 5.85 -1.06 -5.42
CA CYS A 257 6.29 -2.40 -5.76
C CYS A 257 6.06 -2.74 -7.25
N ASP A 258 6.89 -3.64 -7.78
CA ASP A 258 6.85 -4.08 -9.20
C ASP A 258 6.91 -2.88 -10.18
N ASN A 259 7.82 -1.95 -9.90
CA ASN A 259 8.31 -0.93 -10.81
C ASN A 259 9.76 -1.27 -11.20
N ASN A 260 10.45 -0.44 -11.97
CA ASN A 260 11.84 -0.68 -12.33
C ASN A 260 12.67 0.59 -12.15
N PHE A 261 13.44 0.65 -11.07
CA PHE A 261 14.34 1.76 -10.75
C PHE A 261 15.82 1.40 -10.98
N ALA A 262 16.11 0.51 -11.95
CA ALA A 262 17.48 0.05 -12.24
C ALA A 262 18.43 1.15 -12.73
N ASN A 263 17.94 2.30 -13.16
CA ASN A 263 18.83 3.35 -13.65
C ASN A 263 19.17 4.40 -12.57
N LYS A 264 20.39 4.95 -12.63
CA LYS A 264 20.88 5.93 -11.66
C LYS A 264 19.95 7.16 -11.53
N ALA A 265 19.37 7.63 -12.63
CA ALA A 265 18.53 8.85 -12.59
C ALA A 265 17.24 8.64 -11.82
N SER A 266 16.56 7.48 -11.97
CA SER A 266 15.37 7.15 -11.20
C SER A 266 15.68 6.87 -9.74
N GLN A 267 16.80 6.20 -9.47
CA GLN A 267 17.28 5.99 -8.10
C GLN A 267 17.55 7.32 -7.41
N ASP A 268 18.26 8.25 -8.06
CA ASP A 268 18.57 9.57 -7.50
C ASP A 268 17.29 10.40 -7.26
N ALA A 269 16.31 10.34 -8.15
CA ALA A 269 15.02 11.01 -7.95
C ALA A 269 14.23 10.41 -6.79
N LEU A 270 14.17 9.07 -6.70
CA LEU A 270 13.53 8.37 -5.58
C LEU A 270 14.23 8.68 -4.25
N PHE A 271 15.57 8.64 -4.22
CA PHE A 271 16.38 9.02 -3.07
C PHE A 271 16.03 10.44 -2.57
N ARG A 272 16.04 11.44 -3.46
CA ARG A 272 15.68 12.81 -3.06
C ARG A 272 14.25 12.92 -2.56
N ALA A 273 13.31 12.20 -3.19
CA ALA A 273 11.93 12.14 -2.75
C ALA A 273 11.82 11.59 -1.33
N LEU A 274 12.43 10.43 -1.06
CA LEU A 274 12.42 9.79 0.26
C LEU A 274 13.07 10.67 1.33
N GLY A 275 14.19 11.32 1.03
CA GLY A 275 14.89 12.22 1.95
C GLY A 275 14.05 13.43 2.41
N ARG A 276 12.92 13.72 1.72
CA ARG A 276 11.99 14.80 2.10
C ARG A 276 10.74 14.29 2.85
N THR A 277 10.63 12.99 3.11
CA THR A 277 9.44 12.39 3.73
C THR A 277 9.64 12.14 5.23
N THR A 278 9.40 13.13 6.08
CA THR A 278 9.59 13.02 7.54
C THR A 278 8.49 12.21 8.25
N SER A 279 7.36 11.97 7.60
CA SER A 279 6.20 11.27 8.17
C SER A 279 6.04 9.83 7.67
N LEU A 280 6.98 9.35 6.84
CA LEU A 280 6.88 8.04 6.21
C LEU A 280 6.98 6.92 7.26
N ALA A 281 5.92 6.10 7.33
CA ALA A 281 5.81 4.96 8.24
C ALA A 281 5.81 3.61 7.50
N TYR A 282 5.43 3.60 6.22
CA TYR A 282 5.35 2.41 5.39
C TYR A 282 6.00 2.67 4.03
N LEU A 283 6.98 1.83 3.66
CA LEU A 283 7.63 1.84 2.36
C LEU A 283 7.67 0.42 1.79
N ASP A 284 7.10 0.24 0.60
CA ASP A 284 7.15 -0.99 -0.17
C ASP A 284 7.81 -0.72 -1.53
N LEU A 285 9.00 -1.27 -1.71
CA LEU A 285 9.82 -1.21 -2.91
C LEU A 285 10.16 -2.62 -3.42
N ARG A 286 9.31 -3.62 -3.19
CA ARG A 286 9.49 -4.98 -3.69
C ARG A 286 9.58 -5.01 -5.21
N ASP A 287 10.40 -5.91 -5.74
CA ASP A 287 10.52 -6.14 -7.19
C ASP A 287 10.79 -4.84 -7.97
N CYS A 288 11.72 -4.02 -7.47
CA CYS A 288 12.03 -2.69 -8.02
C CYS A 288 13.37 -2.59 -8.76
N ASP A 289 14.12 -3.69 -8.83
CA ASP A 289 15.42 -3.79 -9.54
C ASP A 289 16.43 -2.74 -9.02
N LEU A 290 16.50 -2.60 -7.67
CA LEU A 290 17.32 -1.58 -6.99
C LEU A 290 18.80 -1.95 -6.95
N GLU A 291 19.10 -3.24 -6.79
CA GLU A 291 20.46 -3.74 -6.51
C GLU A 291 21.07 -3.08 -5.25
N ASP A 292 22.31 -3.40 -4.92
CA ASP A 292 22.97 -2.86 -3.71
C ASP A 292 23.08 -1.33 -3.71
N ASP A 293 23.38 -0.74 -4.87
CA ASP A 293 23.56 0.70 -4.99
C ASP A 293 22.24 1.48 -4.78
N GLY A 294 21.13 0.95 -5.31
CA GLY A 294 19.81 1.54 -5.07
C GLY A 294 19.38 1.40 -3.61
N VAL A 295 19.65 0.24 -2.99
CA VAL A 295 19.34 0.02 -1.57
C VAL A 295 20.17 0.91 -0.66
N LYS A 296 21.49 1.09 -0.95
CA LYS A 296 22.36 2.05 -0.25
C LYS A 296 21.72 3.46 -0.24
N LYS A 297 21.26 3.93 -1.41
CA LYS A 297 20.61 5.24 -1.54
C LYS A 297 19.30 5.33 -0.77
N VAL A 298 18.48 4.28 -0.80
CA VAL A 298 17.21 4.23 -0.04
C VAL A 298 17.48 4.31 1.47
N CYS A 299 18.40 3.48 1.99
CA CYS A 299 18.76 3.49 3.41
C CYS A 299 19.30 4.85 3.86
N HIS A 300 20.16 5.45 3.03
CA HIS A 300 20.70 6.79 3.32
C HIS A 300 19.60 7.86 3.35
N ALA A 301 18.68 7.85 2.37
CA ALA A 301 17.58 8.81 2.33
C ALA A 301 16.65 8.70 3.54
N LEU A 302 16.33 7.46 3.94
CA LEU A 302 15.51 7.19 5.11
C LEU A 302 16.18 7.63 6.41
N PHE A 303 17.49 7.47 6.51
CA PHE A 303 18.27 8.00 7.64
C PHE A 303 18.25 9.52 7.68
N GLU A 304 18.55 10.19 6.56
CA GLU A 304 18.56 11.66 6.46
C GLU A 304 17.18 12.30 6.73
N SER A 305 16.09 11.62 6.33
CA SER A 305 14.73 12.13 6.57
C SER A 305 14.29 12.07 8.04
N ASP A 306 15.01 11.34 8.91
CA ASP A 306 14.60 11.02 10.29
C ASP A 306 13.13 10.51 10.38
N SER A 307 12.70 9.80 9.35
CA SER A 307 11.35 9.26 9.31
C SER A 307 11.14 8.19 10.38
N ALA A 308 9.92 8.10 10.90
CA ALA A 308 9.56 7.05 11.86
C ALA A 308 9.09 5.79 11.12
N LEU A 309 9.94 5.24 10.22
CA LEU A 309 9.57 4.09 9.41
C LEU A 309 9.31 2.87 10.28
N GLU A 310 8.13 2.28 10.13
CA GLU A 310 7.69 1.08 10.85
C GLU A 310 7.71 -0.17 9.96
N HIS A 311 7.56 0.00 8.65
CA HIS A 311 7.52 -1.08 7.67
C HIS A 311 8.42 -0.77 6.48
N LEU A 312 9.38 -1.66 6.21
CA LEU A 312 10.26 -1.62 5.04
C LEU A 312 10.20 -2.96 4.32
N ASP A 313 9.84 -2.93 3.05
CA ASP A 313 9.86 -4.10 2.18
C ASP A 313 10.77 -3.84 0.98
N LEU A 314 11.88 -4.58 0.91
CA LEU A 314 12.89 -4.55 -0.15
C LEU A 314 13.03 -5.93 -0.81
N SER A 315 12.04 -6.81 -0.69
CA SER A 315 12.06 -8.14 -1.29
C SER A 315 12.23 -8.08 -2.81
N GLY A 316 12.89 -9.07 -3.42
CA GLY A 316 13.01 -9.18 -4.88
C GLY A 316 13.84 -8.07 -5.54
N ASN A 317 14.87 -7.56 -4.88
CA ASN A 317 15.67 -6.43 -5.39
C ASN A 317 17.10 -6.79 -5.80
N ASN A 318 17.43 -8.07 -5.89
CA ASN A 318 18.79 -8.56 -6.17
C ASN A 318 19.82 -7.98 -5.19
N VAL A 319 19.45 -7.89 -3.92
CA VAL A 319 20.30 -7.37 -2.85
C VAL A 319 21.32 -8.45 -2.46
N GLU A 320 22.58 -8.11 -2.53
CA GLU A 320 23.68 -8.94 -2.13
C GLU A 320 24.26 -8.53 -0.76
N ARG A 321 25.45 -9.05 -0.41
CA ARG A 321 26.12 -8.78 0.86
C ARG A 321 26.31 -7.28 1.15
N ARG A 322 26.68 -6.47 0.13
CA ARG A 322 26.93 -5.02 0.31
C ARG A 322 25.65 -4.28 0.67
N GLY A 323 24.55 -4.57 -0.03
CA GLY A 323 23.24 -3.99 0.29
C GLY A 323 22.74 -4.43 1.65
N ALA A 324 22.94 -5.70 2.04
CA ALA A 324 22.60 -6.20 3.37
C ALA A 324 23.33 -5.42 4.48
N LYS A 325 24.62 -5.07 4.28
CA LYS A 325 25.38 -4.22 5.21
C LYS A 325 24.75 -2.83 5.34
N GLN A 326 24.34 -2.20 4.23
CA GLN A 326 23.69 -0.89 4.27
C GLN A 326 22.34 -0.93 5.01
N ILE A 327 21.55 -2.00 4.82
CA ILE A 327 20.30 -2.21 5.56
C ILE A 327 20.60 -2.38 7.06
N ALA A 328 21.63 -3.15 7.40
CA ALA A 328 22.06 -3.36 8.78
C ALA A 328 22.50 -2.05 9.45
N ASP A 329 23.24 -1.21 8.75
CA ASP A 329 23.66 0.11 9.24
C ASP A 329 22.42 1.00 9.48
N TYR A 330 21.49 1.05 8.54
CA TYR A 330 20.21 1.77 8.71
C TYR A 330 19.41 1.27 9.94
N ILE A 331 19.30 -0.04 10.15
CA ILE A 331 18.60 -0.61 11.31
C ILE A 331 19.24 -0.13 12.62
N ARG A 332 20.58 -0.15 12.71
CA ARG A 332 21.32 0.29 13.91
C ARG A 332 21.10 1.78 14.19
N ASP A 333 21.12 2.61 13.15
CA ASP A 333 21.12 4.06 13.28
C ASP A 333 19.69 4.66 13.36
N SER A 334 18.66 3.91 12.92
CA SER A 334 17.25 4.36 12.92
C SER A 334 16.56 4.39 14.30
N GLY A 335 17.27 4.01 15.37
CA GLY A 335 16.74 4.05 16.74
C GLY A 335 15.65 3.01 17.02
N GLY A 336 15.65 1.87 16.32
CA GLY A 336 14.81 0.71 16.62
C GLY A 336 13.30 0.88 16.37
N LYS A 337 12.89 1.82 15.53
CA LYS A 337 11.46 2.09 15.22
C LYS A 337 10.84 1.05 14.29
N LEU A 338 11.66 0.34 13.51
CA LEU A 338 11.21 -0.61 12.49
C LEU A 338 10.52 -1.82 13.14
N LYS A 339 9.29 -2.13 12.70
CA LYS A 339 8.47 -3.25 13.17
C LYS A 339 8.46 -4.42 12.18
N VAL A 340 8.49 -4.13 10.89
CA VAL A 340 8.44 -5.12 9.82
C VAL A 340 9.57 -4.87 8.85
N LEU A 341 10.42 -5.90 8.65
CA LEU A 341 11.45 -5.92 7.63
C LEU A 341 11.23 -7.14 6.74
N CYS A 342 11.06 -6.91 5.43
CA CYS A 342 10.93 -7.95 4.44
C CYS A 342 12.09 -7.84 3.44
N LEU A 343 12.84 -8.93 3.28
CA LEU A 343 13.99 -9.06 2.40
C LEU A 343 13.92 -10.38 1.60
N ASP A 344 12.72 -10.95 1.42
CA ASP A 344 12.51 -12.18 0.68
C ASP A 344 13.06 -12.07 -0.75
N ASP A 345 13.42 -13.21 -1.37
CA ASP A 345 13.85 -13.26 -2.78
C ASP A 345 15.01 -12.29 -3.11
N ASN A 346 16.06 -12.30 -2.26
CA ASN A 346 17.30 -11.55 -2.46
C ASN A 346 18.52 -12.48 -2.36
N ASP A 347 19.65 -12.07 -2.91
CA ASP A 347 20.89 -12.85 -2.96
C ASP A 347 21.80 -12.56 -1.75
N LEU A 348 21.21 -12.47 -0.55
CA LEU A 348 21.93 -12.05 0.67
C LEU A 348 23.07 -13.02 1.06
N THR A 349 22.87 -14.31 0.86
CA THR A 349 23.71 -15.40 1.35
C THR A 349 23.83 -15.43 2.88
N SER A 350 24.54 -16.38 3.45
CA SER A 350 24.81 -16.39 4.89
C SER A 350 25.54 -15.13 5.37
N LYS A 351 26.46 -14.56 4.56
CA LYS A 351 27.21 -13.34 4.95
C LYS A 351 26.30 -12.12 5.07
N GLY A 352 25.37 -11.92 4.15
CA GLY A 352 24.39 -10.83 4.23
C GLY A 352 23.46 -10.98 5.42
N VAL A 353 22.98 -12.21 5.67
CA VAL A 353 22.14 -12.49 6.86
C VAL A 353 22.88 -12.23 8.17
N VAL A 354 24.19 -12.52 8.23
CA VAL A 354 25.05 -12.17 9.39
C VAL A 354 25.06 -10.65 9.62
N HIS A 355 25.18 -9.84 8.56
CA HIS A 355 25.10 -8.37 8.71
C HIS A 355 23.74 -7.96 9.28
N ILE A 356 22.63 -8.47 8.72
CA ILE A 356 21.27 -8.16 9.21
C ILE A 356 21.13 -8.58 10.69
N ALA A 357 21.55 -9.82 11.04
CA ALA A 357 21.51 -10.31 12.42
C ALA A 357 22.31 -9.40 13.37
N SER A 358 23.51 -8.97 12.96
CA SER A 358 24.38 -8.12 13.76
C SER A 358 23.76 -6.76 14.10
N ALA A 359 22.84 -6.25 13.27
CA ALA A 359 22.16 -4.98 13.50
C ALA A 359 21.23 -5.00 14.71
N PHE A 360 20.83 -6.18 15.14
CA PHE A 360 19.94 -6.36 16.30
C PHE A 360 20.69 -6.58 17.63
N HIS A 361 22.03 -6.66 17.59
CA HIS A 361 22.83 -6.80 18.81
C HIS A 361 23.02 -5.47 19.55
N GLY A 362 22.87 -5.50 20.87
CA GLY A 362 23.42 -4.45 21.76
C GLY A 362 22.66 -3.13 21.78
N SER A 363 21.43 -3.06 21.31
CA SER A 363 20.60 -1.87 21.48
C SER A 363 20.15 -1.75 22.94
N GLU A 364 20.60 -0.68 23.64
CA GLU A 364 20.21 -0.42 25.04
C GLU A 364 18.70 -0.20 25.20
N ASP A 365 18.03 0.33 24.16
CA ASP A 365 16.58 0.63 24.13
C ASP A 365 15.74 -0.52 23.54
N GLY A 366 16.37 -1.59 23.04
CA GLY A 366 15.73 -2.70 22.34
C GLY A 366 15.25 -2.33 20.95
N HIS A 367 14.85 -3.34 20.18
CA HIS A 367 14.27 -3.16 18.84
C HIS A 367 12.78 -3.38 18.86
N SER A 368 12.03 -2.64 18.03
CA SER A 368 10.59 -2.79 17.88
C SER A 368 10.19 -3.87 16.88
N ILE A 369 11.15 -4.62 16.34
CA ILE A 369 10.89 -5.61 15.27
C ILE A 369 9.89 -6.66 15.73
N GLU A 370 8.79 -6.78 14.99
CA GLU A 370 7.71 -7.75 15.21
C GLU A 370 7.72 -8.86 14.16
N ARG A 371 8.21 -8.55 12.95
CA ARG A 371 8.28 -9.47 11.82
C ARG A 371 9.58 -9.29 11.05
N LEU A 372 10.29 -10.42 10.81
CA LEU A 372 11.44 -10.50 9.92
C LEU A 372 11.17 -11.56 8.84
N GLN A 373 11.31 -11.20 7.57
CA GLN A 373 11.15 -12.09 6.43
C GLN A 373 12.46 -12.19 5.64
N LEU A 374 12.97 -13.40 5.52
CA LEU A 374 14.22 -13.76 4.86
C LEU A 374 14.03 -15.09 4.08
N ASN A 375 12.86 -15.26 3.44
CA ASN A 375 12.61 -16.41 2.58
C ASN A 375 13.45 -16.27 1.29
N TYR A 376 13.94 -17.39 0.76
CA TYR A 376 14.68 -17.43 -0.51
C TYR A 376 15.86 -16.44 -0.55
N THR A 377 16.69 -16.43 0.51
CA THR A 377 17.85 -15.53 0.63
C THR A 377 19.18 -16.23 0.51
N MET A 378 19.19 -17.48 0.06
CA MET A 378 20.41 -18.32 -0.04
C MET A 378 21.15 -18.45 1.31
N CYS A 379 20.42 -18.40 2.42
CA CYS A 379 20.98 -18.48 3.75
C CYS A 379 21.29 -19.93 4.14
N GLY A 380 22.47 -20.19 4.67
CA GLY A 380 22.89 -21.46 5.21
C GLY A 380 23.06 -21.45 6.73
N ALA A 381 23.77 -22.46 7.25
CA ALA A 381 23.94 -22.69 8.69
C ALA A 381 24.54 -21.51 9.46
N ILE A 382 25.47 -20.78 8.85
CA ILE A 382 26.16 -19.66 9.48
C ILE A 382 25.20 -18.51 9.70
N GLY A 383 24.40 -18.14 8.68
CA GLY A 383 23.40 -17.11 8.80
C GLY A 383 22.30 -17.47 9.81
N ALA A 384 21.83 -18.73 9.80
CA ALA A 384 20.87 -19.24 10.77
C ALA A 384 21.37 -19.09 12.21
N ARG A 385 22.62 -19.48 12.49
CA ARG A 385 23.21 -19.35 13.83
C ARG A 385 23.42 -17.90 14.24
N ALA A 386 23.80 -17.03 13.30
CA ALA A 386 23.88 -15.59 13.57
C ALA A 386 22.52 -14.99 13.98
N LEU A 387 21.43 -15.44 13.35
CA LEU A 387 20.07 -15.06 13.77
C LEU A 387 19.77 -15.60 15.18
N ILE A 388 20.06 -16.87 15.46
CA ILE A 388 19.86 -17.46 16.80
C ILE A 388 20.64 -16.69 17.86
N ASP A 389 21.90 -16.35 17.59
CA ASP A 389 22.76 -15.59 18.52
C ASP A 389 22.23 -14.17 18.75
N ALA A 390 21.78 -13.49 17.68
CA ALA A 390 21.25 -12.13 17.75
C ALA A 390 19.93 -12.03 18.54
N PHE A 391 19.08 -13.04 18.42
CA PHE A 391 17.79 -13.07 19.10
C PHE A 391 17.88 -13.68 20.51
N GLY A 392 19.03 -14.30 20.83
CA GLY A 392 19.31 -14.96 22.10
C GLY A 392 18.56 -16.29 22.29
N PRO A 393 19.07 -17.18 23.16
CA PRO A 393 18.53 -18.55 23.35
C PRO A 393 17.08 -18.56 23.87
N ASP A 394 16.59 -17.44 24.38
CA ASP A 394 15.23 -17.27 24.91
C ASP A 394 14.49 -16.14 24.20
N GLY A 395 14.97 -15.60 23.07
CA GLY A 395 14.39 -14.46 22.36
C GLY A 395 14.32 -13.16 23.19
N LYS A 396 15.21 -13.02 24.18
CA LYS A 396 15.17 -11.90 25.14
C LYS A 396 15.58 -10.57 24.53
N ASP A 397 16.44 -10.60 23.52
CA ASP A 397 16.98 -9.40 22.89
C ASP A 397 15.99 -8.79 21.91
N LEU A 398 14.99 -9.59 21.42
CA LEU A 398 13.89 -9.11 20.60
C LEU A 398 12.51 -9.54 21.14
N PRO A 399 12.06 -8.93 22.24
CA PRO A 399 10.84 -9.35 22.93
C PRO A 399 9.57 -9.12 22.10
N ASN A 400 9.62 -8.22 21.11
CA ASN A 400 8.47 -7.89 20.24
C ASN A 400 8.35 -8.81 19.05
N LEU A 401 9.36 -9.62 18.72
CA LEU A 401 9.31 -10.52 17.57
C LEU A 401 8.19 -11.54 17.74
N THR A 402 7.25 -11.54 16.78
CA THR A 402 6.11 -12.46 16.73
C THR A 402 6.21 -13.42 15.56
N LYS A 403 7.00 -13.08 14.52
CA LYS A 403 7.09 -13.87 13.30
C LYS A 403 8.47 -13.76 12.65
N ILE A 404 9.08 -14.90 12.35
CA ILE A 404 10.27 -15.02 11.50
C ILE A 404 9.98 -16.01 10.37
N CYS A 405 10.32 -15.64 9.12
CA CYS A 405 10.12 -16.43 7.92
C CYS A 405 11.48 -16.71 7.29
N LEU A 406 11.80 -17.99 7.07
CA LEU A 406 13.11 -18.47 6.61
C LEU A 406 12.97 -19.57 5.53
N ASP A 407 11.80 -19.69 4.89
CA ASP A 407 11.55 -20.74 3.89
C ASP A 407 12.41 -20.56 2.63
N GLY A 408 12.58 -21.63 1.84
CA GLY A 408 13.35 -21.59 0.60
C GLY A 408 14.85 -21.31 0.77
N ASN A 409 15.41 -21.56 1.96
CA ASN A 409 16.84 -21.43 2.26
C ASN A 409 17.54 -22.81 2.29
N SER A 410 18.82 -22.87 2.66
CA SER A 410 19.63 -24.09 2.61
C SER A 410 20.01 -24.54 4.02
N PHE A 411 19.06 -25.08 4.78
CA PHE A 411 19.27 -25.52 6.14
C PHE A 411 19.22 -27.04 6.25
N THR A 412 20.28 -27.66 6.81
CA THR A 412 20.26 -29.08 7.15
C THR A 412 19.21 -29.35 8.24
N GLU A 413 18.76 -30.62 8.37
CA GLU A 413 17.80 -31.01 9.42
C GLU A 413 18.26 -30.60 10.85
N GLY A 414 19.58 -30.62 11.11
CA GLY A 414 20.12 -30.16 12.38
C GLY A 414 19.92 -28.67 12.63
N ILE A 415 20.13 -27.82 11.60
CA ILE A 415 19.92 -26.38 11.68
C ILE A 415 18.44 -26.05 11.81
N VAL A 416 17.56 -26.74 11.07
CA VAL A 416 16.10 -26.59 11.23
C VAL A 416 15.70 -26.82 12.68
N GLY A 417 16.21 -27.92 13.31
CA GLY A 417 15.95 -28.19 14.73
C GLY A 417 16.48 -27.10 15.68
N GLU A 418 17.66 -26.51 15.40
CA GLU A 418 18.19 -25.38 16.17
C GLU A 418 17.26 -24.13 16.05
N LEU A 419 16.79 -23.83 14.83
CA LEU A 419 15.86 -22.72 14.56
C LEU A 419 14.49 -22.91 15.22
N GLU A 420 13.92 -24.12 15.14
CA GLU A 420 12.64 -24.46 15.79
C GLU A 420 12.70 -24.28 17.31
N VAL A 421 13.82 -24.64 17.92
CA VAL A 421 14.01 -24.45 19.36
C VAL A 421 14.20 -22.99 19.73
N ALA A 422 15.01 -22.26 18.95
CA ALA A 422 15.32 -20.86 19.24
C ALA A 422 14.10 -19.93 19.02
N PHE A 423 13.28 -20.23 18.00
CA PHE A 423 12.13 -19.40 17.60
C PHE A 423 10.78 -20.08 17.87
N ASP A 424 10.68 -20.86 18.95
CA ASP A 424 9.46 -21.60 19.32
C ASP A 424 8.20 -20.72 19.23
N GLY A 425 7.24 -21.16 18.41
CA GLY A 425 5.97 -20.46 18.15
C GLY A 425 6.08 -19.16 17.32
N LYS A 426 7.27 -18.77 16.87
CA LYS A 426 7.51 -17.57 16.04
C LYS A 426 7.98 -17.95 14.62
N LEU A 427 8.67 -19.08 14.46
CA LEU A 427 9.13 -19.58 13.17
C LEU A 427 7.92 -20.02 12.33
N VAL A 428 7.86 -19.53 11.10
CA VAL A 428 6.88 -19.99 10.12
C VAL A 428 7.34 -21.31 9.53
N GLU A 429 6.41 -22.22 9.27
CA GLU A 429 6.69 -23.52 8.64
C GLU A 429 7.49 -23.33 7.36
N MET A 430 8.57 -24.09 7.21
CA MET A 430 9.47 -24.09 6.06
C MET A 430 9.13 -25.28 5.17
N GLU A 431 8.45 -25.03 4.04
CA GLU A 431 7.97 -26.07 3.11
C GLU A 431 8.96 -26.38 1.98
N GLU A 432 9.76 -25.38 1.58
CA GLU A 432 10.65 -25.42 0.41
C GLU A 432 12.14 -25.30 0.77
N ASN A 433 12.50 -25.59 2.03
CA ASN A 433 13.89 -25.56 2.47
C ASN A 433 14.72 -26.67 1.80
N ASP A 434 15.89 -26.32 1.25
CA ASP A 434 16.86 -27.26 0.68
C ASP A 434 17.80 -27.82 1.75
N SER A 435 17.53 -29.06 2.16
CA SER A 435 18.33 -29.74 3.20
C SER A 435 19.72 -30.23 2.73
N ASP A 436 19.94 -30.33 1.42
CA ASP A 436 21.21 -30.76 0.79
C ASP A 436 22.10 -29.55 0.41
N GLY A 437 21.65 -28.32 0.72
CA GLY A 437 22.26 -27.08 0.30
C GLY A 437 23.68 -26.87 0.83
N GLU A 438 24.61 -26.56 -0.08
CA GLU A 438 26.03 -26.23 0.17
C GLU A 438 26.23 -24.71 0.42
N ALA A 439 25.22 -24.00 0.90
CA ALA A 439 25.20 -22.52 0.95
C ALA A 439 26.31 -21.87 1.81
N ASP A 440 27.11 -22.66 2.54
CA ASP A 440 28.19 -22.14 3.37
C ASP A 440 29.60 -22.24 2.71
N ASP A 441 29.72 -22.77 1.48
CA ASP A 441 31.03 -22.94 0.83
C ASP A 441 31.69 -21.62 0.37
N ASP A 442 30.98 -20.50 0.41
CA ASP A 442 31.46 -19.19 -0.04
C ASP A 442 32.13 -18.34 1.05
N LEU A 443 32.64 -19.01 2.10
CA LEU A 443 33.44 -18.35 3.14
C LEU A 443 34.94 -18.24 2.80
N SER A 444 35.33 -18.38 1.52
CA SER A 444 36.70 -18.07 1.14
C SER A 444 36.99 -16.59 1.47
N ASP A 445 38.03 -16.38 2.25
CA ASP A 445 38.56 -15.10 2.75
C ASP A 445 39.02 -14.16 1.61
N ASP A 446 38.16 -13.87 0.63
CA ASP A 446 38.45 -12.85 -0.38
C ASP A 446 37.92 -11.49 0.09
N ASP A 447 38.39 -11.07 1.27
CA ASP A 447 38.21 -9.70 1.78
C ASP A 447 39.03 -8.66 0.97
N SER A 448 39.72 -9.10 -0.11
CA SER A 448 40.65 -8.24 -0.86
C SER A 448 39.98 -7.38 -1.95
N GLU A 449 38.69 -7.57 -2.25
CA GLU A 449 37.98 -6.75 -3.24
C GLU A 449 37.20 -5.56 -2.61
N ASP A 450 37.02 -5.54 -1.29
CA ASP A 450 36.25 -4.49 -0.60
C ASP A 450 37.08 -3.21 -0.29
N GLU A 451 38.41 -3.20 -0.51
CA GLU A 451 39.27 -2.05 -0.14
C GLU A 451 39.40 -0.98 -1.24
N ASP A 452 39.02 -1.28 -2.51
CA ASP A 452 39.27 -0.36 -3.63
C ASP A 452 38.04 0.47 -4.08
N GLU A 453 36.85 0.32 -3.46
CA GLU A 453 35.63 1.02 -3.89
C GLU A 453 35.23 2.24 -3.02
N ASP A 454 35.98 2.60 -2.00
CA ASP A 454 35.75 3.79 -1.17
C ASP A 454 35.93 5.13 -1.93
N GLU A 455 36.39 5.11 -3.19
CA GLU A 455 36.52 6.33 -4.01
C GLU A 455 35.19 6.84 -4.60
N GLU A 456 34.11 6.02 -4.64
CA GLU A 456 32.78 6.48 -5.09
C GLU A 456 31.93 7.14 -4.00
N ASP A 457 32.31 7.00 -2.73
CA ASP A 457 31.62 7.68 -1.61
C ASP A 457 31.65 9.21 -1.72
N GLY A 458 32.59 9.78 -2.44
CA GLY A 458 32.68 11.21 -2.70
C GLY A 458 31.52 11.84 -3.48
N GLU A 459 30.79 11.06 -4.30
CA GLU A 459 29.61 11.57 -5.03
C GLU A 459 28.35 11.57 -4.16
N VAL A 460 28.19 10.59 -3.28
CA VAL A 460 27.06 10.52 -2.32
C VAL A 460 27.22 11.62 -1.28
N ASP A 461 28.46 11.84 -0.79
CA ASP A 461 28.78 12.94 0.13
C ASP A 461 28.57 14.32 -0.52
N ALA A 462 28.88 14.47 -1.82
CA ALA A 462 28.63 15.72 -2.55
C ALA A 462 27.14 16.01 -2.75
N LEU A 463 26.32 14.98 -2.95
CA LEU A 463 24.85 15.09 -3.03
C LEU A 463 24.25 15.45 -1.67
N THR A 464 24.73 14.84 -0.60
CA THR A 464 24.32 15.11 0.78
C THR A 464 24.66 16.55 1.19
N ASP A 465 25.87 17.02 0.85
CA ASP A 465 26.32 18.41 1.13
C ASP A 465 25.53 19.44 0.30
N ALA A 466 25.11 19.10 -0.91
CA ALA A 466 24.21 19.93 -1.72
C ALA A 466 22.79 20.02 -1.14
N MET A 467 22.25 18.92 -0.57
CA MET A 467 20.94 18.90 0.07
C MET A 467 20.94 19.67 1.41
N SER A 468 21.95 19.49 2.24
CA SER A 468 22.08 20.22 3.51
C SER A 468 22.19 21.74 3.31
N LYS A 469 22.79 22.18 2.20
CA LYS A 469 22.89 23.61 1.83
C LYS A 469 21.59 24.21 1.30
N SER A 470 20.69 23.39 0.73
CA SER A 470 19.38 23.84 0.24
C SER A 470 18.33 24.00 1.37
N LEU A 471 18.57 23.39 2.53
CA LEU A 471 17.69 23.48 3.71
C LEU A 471 17.98 24.70 4.61
N VAL A 472 19.00 25.49 4.32
CA VAL A 472 19.44 26.66 5.12
C VAL A 472 19.11 27.99 4.43
N VAL A 473 18.33 27.99 3.36
CA VAL A 473 17.78 29.18 2.72
C VAL A 473 16.26 29.13 2.80
#